data_7a6616c5cb6c6c94e561b239e6a63053
#
_entry.id   7a6616c5cb6c6c94e561b239e6a63053
#
_cell.length_a   1.000
_cell.length_b   1.000
_cell.length_c   1.000
_cell.angle_alpha   90.00
_cell.angle_beta   90.00
_cell.angle_gamma   90.00
#
_symmetry.space_group_name_H-M   'P 1'
#
loop_
_entity.id
_entity.type
_entity.pdbx_description
1 polymer ?
#
loop_
_entity_poly.entity_id
_entity_poly.type
_entity_poly.pdbx_seq_one_letter_code
_entity_poly.pdbx_strand_id
1 'polypeptide(L)'
;RPDCPSEQVNTYISANPNLGPEESESTNFGAIYTMGNHSVAVDWFSTEIDGVITTITVQDIIDASILGASYSAQLTSQGAYCERLNGQADANLQQCFRNPINGNQASTSGVDLKYNGLYETAVGDFDVNFSTVIMDEYESEAFFNGPVVNYVGLTSVPEMRYSVDVGHTLRDLPELYLSIQYDYIDELANNTDAN
;
A
#
# COMPACT_ATOMS: atom_id res chain seq x y z
N ARG A 1 -22.46 -22.76 -12.58
CA ARG A 1 -21.49 -22.77 -13.68
C ARG A 1 -21.06 -24.22 -13.88
N PRO A 2 -20.99 -24.73 -15.12
CA PRO A 2 -20.39 -26.04 -15.35
C PRO A 2 -18.92 -25.98 -14.86
N ASP A 3 -18.47 -27.05 -14.23
CA ASP A 3 -17.11 -27.20 -13.72
C ASP A 3 -16.10 -26.86 -14.82
N CYS A 4 -15.48 -25.69 -14.71
CA CYS A 4 -14.28 -25.41 -15.49
C CYS A 4 -13.15 -26.23 -14.85
N PRO A 5 -12.59 -27.23 -15.52
CA PRO A 5 -11.43 -27.93 -14.99
C PRO A 5 -10.31 -26.93 -14.79
N SER A 6 -9.67 -26.96 -13.63
CA SER A 6 -8.46 -26.17 -13.38
C SER A 6 -7.35 -26.69 -14.27
N GLU A 7 -6.95 -25.92 -15.27
CA GLU A 7 -5.83 -26.28 -16.13
C GLU A 7 -4.55 -25.60 -15.63
N GLN A 8 -3.46 -26.34 -15.65
CA GLN A 8 -2.13 -25.79 -15.41
C GLN A 8 -1.61 -25.12 -16.66
N VAL A 9 -1.34 -23.82 -16.58
CA VAL A 9 -0.76 -23.04 -17.66
C VAL A 9 0.70 -22.73 -17.33
N ASN A 10 1.61 -23.02 -18.26
CA ASN A 10 3.00 -22.64 -18.11
C ASN A 10 3.14 -21.12 -18.16
N THR A 11 3.84 -20.57 -17.18
CA THR A 11 4.10 -19.12 -17.12
C THR A 11 5.59 -18.84 -17.24
N TYR A 12 5.92 -17.84 -18.05
CA TYR A 12 7.28 -17.38 -18.29
C TYR A 12 7.40 -15.91 -17.88
N ILE A 13 8.47 -15.59 -17.18
CA ILE A 13 8.85 -14.22 -16.83
C ILE A 13 10.20 -13.96 -17.46
N SER A 14 10.30 -12.92 -18.26
CA SER A 14 11.56 -12.49 -18.86
C SER A 14 11.74 -10.98 -18.72
N ALA A 15 12.94 -10.49 -19.00
CA ALA A 15 13.21 -9.08 -18.97
C ALA A 15 12.39 -8.34 -20.05
N ASN A 16 11.88 -7.17 -19.72
CA ASN A 16 11.26 -6.25 -20.67
C ASN A 16 12.24 -5.11 -20.98
N PRO A 17 12.84 -5.07 -22.19
CA PRO A 17 13.78 -4.02 -22.55
C PRO A 17 13.11 -2.65 -22.76
N ASN A 18 11.78 -2.59 -22.79
CA ASN A 18 11.00 -1.37 -23.00
C ASN A 18 10.50 -0.74 -21.70
N LEU A 19 10.94 -1.24 -20.52
CA LEU A 19 10.60 -0.60 -19.26
C LEU A 19 11.15 0.82 -19.19
N GLY A 20 10.23 1.76 -18.93
CA GLY A 20 10.58 3.12 -18.53
C GLY A 20 10.89 3.22 -17.02
N PRO A 21 11.41 4.35 -16.55
CA PRO A 21 11.53 4.61 -15.12
C PRO A 21 10.16 4.81 -14.49
N GLU A 22 10.06 4.55 -13.18
CA GLU A 22 9.00 5.07 -12.34
C GLU A 22 9.31 6.52 -12.01
N GLU A 23 8.30 7.38 -12.01
CA GLU A 23 8.40 8.77 -11.61
C GLU A 23 7.53 9.01 -10.39
N SER A 24 8.05 9.71 -9.37
CA SER A 24 7.27 10.01 -8.18
C SER A 24 7.35 11.47 -7.81
N GLU A 25 6.21 12.02 -7.39
CA GLU A 25 6.09 13.33 -6.80
C GLU A 25 5.58 13.21 -5.36
N SER A 26 6.27 13.87 -4.42
CA SER A 26 5.88 13.88 -3.02
C SER A 26 5.76 15.29 -2.51
N THR A 27 4.67 15.55 -1.80
CA THR A 27 4.39 16.84 -1.17
C THR A 27 4.11 16.62 0.31
N ASN A 28 4.76 17.41 1.18
CA ASN A 28 4.58 17.37 2.61
C ASN A 28 4.36 18.78 3.17
N PHE A 29 3.41 18.90 4.09
CA PHE A 29 3.19 20.11 4.86
C PHE A 29 3.10 19.76 6.34
N GLY A 30 3.95 20.38 7.15
CA GLY A 30 3.99 20.11 8.58
C GLY A 30 4.04 21.38 9.42
N ALA A 31 3.57 21.25 10.64
CA ALA A 31 3.68 22.26 11.67
C ALA A 31 4.06 21.61 13.00
N ILE A 32 4.97 22.28 13.71
CA ILE A 32 5.40 21.87 15.06
C ILE A 32 5.10 23.04 16.00
N TYR A 33 4.41 22.75 17.09
CA TYR A 33 4.19 23.70 18.18
C TYR A 33 4.83 23.18 19.46
N THR A 34 5.68 24.00 20.07
CA THR A 34 6.38 23.66 21.30
C THR A 34 6.03 24.64 22.42
N MET A 35 5.69 24.11 23.58
CA MET A 35 5.39 24.90 24.78
C MET A 35 6.01 24.23 26.00
N GLY A 36 7.09 24.83 26.51
CA GLY A 36 7.86 24.25 27.62
C GLY A 36 8.37 22.86 27.27
N ASN A 37 8.03 21.86 28.07
CA ASN A 37 8.44 20.47 27.92
C ASN A 37 7.48 19.66 27.03
N HIS A 38 6.64 20.31 26.24
CA HIS A 38 5.63 19.67 25.39
C HIS A 38 5.82 20.09 23.94
N SER A 39 5.62 19.16 23.02
CA SER A 39 5.58 19.43 21.59
C SER A 39 4.48 18.62 20.90
N VAL A 40 3.83 19.26 19.93
CA VAL A 40 2.88 18.64 19.02
C VAL A 40 3.38 18.87 17.60
N ALA A 41 3.44 17.83 16.81
CA ALA A 41 3.73 17.91 15.38
C ALA A 41 2.56 17.33 14.60
N VAL A 42 2.20 18.00 13.51
CA VAL A 42 1.20 17.54 12.54
C VAL A 42 1.82 17.66 11.17
N ASP A 43 1.85 16.58 10.42
CA ASP A 43 2.40 16.52 9.07
C ASP A 43 1.35 15.89 8.14
N TRP A 44 0.95 16.60 7.10
CA TRP A 44 0.21 16.05 5.99
C TRP A 44 1.18 15.64 4.89
N PHE A 45 0.98 14.47 4.31
CA PHE A 45 1.79 13.95 3.22
C PHE A 45 0.92 13.47 2.06
N SER A 46 1.45 13.57 0.86
CA SER A 46 0.91 12.97 -0.35
C SER A 46 2.05 12.55 -1.25
N THR A 47 1.96 11.36 -1.80
CA THR A 47 2.92 10.82 -2.78
C THR A 47 2.15 10.17 -3.91
N GLU A 48 2.51 10.54 -5.13
CA GLU A 48 1.98 9.95 -6.36
C GLU A 48 3.15 9.30 -7.13
N ILE A 49 2.91 8.13 -7.70
CA ILE A 49 3.90 7.37 -8.47
C ILE A 49 3.27 7.02 -9.80
N ASP A 50 3.90 7.48 -10.89
CA ASP A 50 3.54 7.15 -12.25
C ASP A 50 4.41 6.03 -12.81
N GLY A 51 3.81 5.17 -13.64
CA GLY A 51 4.51 4.12 -14.34
C GLY A 51 5.07 3.03 -13.43
N VAL A 52 4.37 2.71 -12.34
CA VAL A 52 4.77 1.66 -11.38
C VAL A 52 5.15 0.37 -12.10
N ILE A 53 6.34 -0.15 -11.83
CA ILE A 53 6.82 -1.40 -12.43
C ILE A 53 6.21 -2.58 -11.68
N THR A 54 5.36 -3.31 -12.37
CA THR A 54 4.65 -4.46 -11.81
C THR A 54 4.74 -5.69 -12.70
N THR A 55 4.53 -6.87 -12.12
CA THR A 55 4.36 -8.13 -12.85
C THR A 55 2.92 -8.57 -12.70
N ILE A 56 2.16 -8.48 -13.76
CA ILE A 56 0.74 -8.84 -13.78
C ILE A 56 0.52 -10.34 -13.66
N THR A 57 -0.65 -10.73 -13.19
CA THR A 57 -1.05 -12.14 -13.08
C THR A 57 -1.60 -12.66 -14.42
N VAL A 58 -1.70 -13.99 -14.54
CA VAL A 58 -2.38 -14.60 -15.70
C VAL A 58 -3.84 -14.19 -15.75
N GLN A 59 -4.48 -14.01 -14.57
CA GLN A 59 -5.86 -13.59 -14.47
C GLN A 59 -6.03 -12.17 -15.04
N ASP A 60 -5.12 -11.26 -14.73
CA ASP A 60 -5.17 -9.87 -15.26
C ASP A 60 -5.08 -9.86 -16.80
N ILE A 61 -4.26 -10.75 -17.40
CA ILE A 61 -4.16 -10.89 -18.85
C ILE A 61 -5.49 -11.40 -19.45
N ILE A 62 -6.13 -12.36 -18.78
CA ILE A 62 -7.42 -12.90 -19.19
C ILE A 62 -8.50 -11.82 -19.08
N ASP A 63 -8.55 -11.12 -17.95
CA ASP A 63 -9.53 -10.07 -17.70
C ASP A 63 -9.37 -8.90 -18.68
N ALA A 64 -8.15 -8.50 -18.98
CA ALA A 64 -7.86 -7.53 -20.04
C ALA A 64 -8.38 -7.99 -21.41
N SER A 65 -8.30 -9.30 -21.71
CA SER A 65 -8.83 -9.84 -22.98
C SER A 65 -10.36 -9.80 -23.05
N ILE A 66 -11.03 -9.84 -21.92
CA ILE A 66 -12.50 -9.73 -21.79
C ILE A 66 -12.94 -8.27 -21.89
N LEU A 67 -12.16 -7.34 -21.31
CA LEU A 67 -12.46 -5.91 -21.30
C LEU A 67 -12.31 -5.24 -22.67
N GLY A 68 -11.55 -5.82 -23.57
CA GLY A 68 -11.49 -5.37 -24.97
C GLY A 68 -10.11 -5.40 -25.61
N ALA A 69 -10.11 -5.30 -26.94
CA ALA A 69 -8.90 -5.45 -27.76
C ALA A 69 -7.81 -4.38 -27.47
N SER A 70 -8.19 -3.18 -27.02
CA SER A 70 -7.23 -2.11 -26.70
C SER A 70 -6.38 -2.44 -25.48
N TYR A 71 -6.98 -2.97 -24.43
CA TYR A 71 -6.27 -3.39 -23.21
C TYR A 71 -5.33 -4.56 -23.49
N SER A 72 -5.85 -5.57 -24.19
CA SER A 72 -5.05 -6.74 -24.59
C SER A 72 -3.86 -6.35 -25.48
N ALA A 73 -4.05 -5.40 -26.40
CA ALA A 73 -2.98 -4.90 -27.27
C ALA A 73 -1.89 -4.16 -26.48
N GLN A 74 -2.27 -3.35 -25.50
CA GLN A 74 -1.31 -2.64 -24.64
C GLN A 74 -0.45 -3.63 -23.85
N LEU A 75 -1.05 -4.61 -23.17
CA LEU A 75 -0.31 -5.65 -22.45
C LEU A 75 0.61 -6.44 -23.38
N THR A 76 0.12 -6.82 -24.54
CA THR A 76 0.91 -7.54 -25.55
C THR A 76 2.12 -6.71 -26.03
N SER A 77 1.95 -5.42 -26.22
CA SER A 77 3.04 -4.52 -26.63
C SER A 77 4.17 -4.43 -25.60
N GLN A 78 3.85 -4.67 -24.34
CA GLN A 78 4.81 -4.73 -23.23
C GLN A 78 5.32 -6.15 -22.93
N GLY A 79 4.91 -7.14 -23.73
CA GLY A 79 5.35 -8.54 -23.58
C GLY A 79 4.56 -9.35 -22.55
N ALA A 80 3.36 -8.89 -22.18
CA ALA A 80 2.46 -9.60 -21.30
C ALA A 80 1.25 -10.12 -22.10
N TYR A 81 1.21 -11.41 -22.37
CA TYR A 81 0.15 -12.04 -23.15
C TYR A 81 0.08 -13.54 -22.90
N CYS A 82 -1.04 -14.15 -23.25
CA CYS A 82 -1.20 -15.60 -23.25
C CYS A 82 -1.41 -16.14 -24.67
N GLU A 83 -0.76 -17.25 -24.96
CA GLU A 83 -0.97 -18.00 -26.19
C GLU A 83 -2.04 -19.07 -25.98
N ARG A 84 -2.91 -19.22 -26.96
CA ARG A 84 -3.95 -20.24 -27.00
C ARG A 84 -3.62 -21.32 -28.00
N LEU A 85 -4.12 -22.54 -27.75
CA LEU A 85 -3.94 -23.66 -28.66
C LEU A 85 -4.50 -23.30 -30.06
N ASN A 86 -3.68 -23.44 -31.07
CA ASN A 86 -4.03 -23.11 -32.46
C ASN A 86 -4.46 -21.66 -32.72
N GLY A 87 -4.18 -20.72 -31.78
CA GLY A 87 -4.51 -19.31 -31.91
C GLY A 87 -6.00 -18.98 -31.91
N GLN A 88 -6.87 -19.90 -31.46
CA GLN A 88 -8.32 -19.71 -31.43
C GLN A 88 -8.75 -19.12 -30.07
N ALA A 89 -9.66 -18.15 -30.09
CA ALA A 89 -10.08 -17.40 -28.89
C ALA A 89 -10.79 -18.25 -27.82
N ASP A 90 -11.39 -19.36 -28.21
CA ASP A 90 -12.12 -20.34 -27.39
C ASP A 90 -11.25 -21.56 -27.00
N ALA A 91 -10.02 -21.65 -27.50
CA ALA A 91 -9.13 -22.73 -27.16
C ALA A 91 -8.45 -22.54 -25.79
N ASN A 92 -8.01 -23.65 -25.19
CA ASN A 92 -7.30 -23.66 -23.92
C ASN A 92 -6.00 -22.85 -23.99
N LEU A 93 -5.65 -22.20 -22.87
CA LEU A 93 -4.38 -21.50 -22.75
C LEU A 93 -3.22 -22.50 -22.74
N GLN A 94 -2.21 -22.26 -23.57
CA GLN A 94 -0.99 -23.07 -23.64
C GLN A 94 0.10 -22.53 -22.70
N GLN A 95 0.38 -21.26 -22.83
CA GLN A 95 1.44 -20.59 -22.08
C GLN A 95 1.13 -19.10 -21.96
N CYS A 96 1.63 -18.49 -20.87
CA CYS A 96 1.50 -17.06 -20.62
C CYS A 96 2.87 -16.44 -20.35
N PHE A 97 3.09 -15.28 -20.95
CA PHE A 97 4.27 -14.43 -20.72
C PHE A 97 3.84 -13.27 -19.80
N ARG A 98 4.56 -13.12 -18.70
CA ARG A 98 4.25 -12.17 -17.61
C ARG A 98 5.46 -11.29 -17.35
N ASN A 99 5.95 -10.64 -18.39
CA ASN A 99 7.07 -9.73 -18.23
C ASN A 99 6.69 -8.54 -17.33
N PRO A 100 7.64 -7.98 -16.57
CA PRO A 100 7.40 -6.71 -15.88
C PRO A 100 6.96 -5.65 -16.88
N ILE A 101 5.98 -4.85 -16.51
CA ILE A 101 5.44 -3.75 -17.31
C ILE A 101 5.45 -2.46 -16.47
N ASN A 102 5.52 -1.31 -17.13
CA ASN A 102 5.11 -0.08 -16.48
C ASN A 102 3.59 -0.13 -16.37
N GLY A 103 3.13 -0.28 -15.15
CA GLY A 103 1.72 -0.24 -14.78
C GLY A 103 1.23 1.21 -14.75
N ASN A 104 0.27 1.43 -13.90
CA ASN A 104 -0.41 2.68 -13.76
C ASN A 104 0.08 3.51 -12.57
N GLN A 105 -0.74 4.44 -12.15
CA GLN A 105 -0.51 5.29 -11.00
C GLN A 105 -0.77 4.55 -9.70
N ALA A 106 0.01 4.88 -8.68
CA ALA A 106 -0.29 4.58 -7.30
C ALA A 106 -0.18 5.88 -6.51
N SER A 107 -1.10 6.11 -5.60
CA SER A 107 -1.09 7.29 -4.74
C SER A 107 -1.28 6.91 -3.28
N THR A 108 -0.70 7.71 -2.41
CA THR A 108 -0.89 7.59 -0.97
C THR A 108 -0.91 8.97 -0.33
N SER A 109 -1.85 9.20 0.56
CA SER A 109 -1.92 10.43 1.35
C SER A 109 -2.43 10.15 2.76
N GLY A 110 -2.11 11.07 3.67
CA GLY A 110 -2.53 10.95 5.05
C GLY A 110 -1.99 12.05 5.95
N VAL A 111 -2.20 11.83 7.24
CA VAL A 111 -1.76 12.74 8.30
C VAL A 111 -1.00 11.97 9.37
N ASP A 112 0.18 12.46 9.70
CA ASP A 112 0.93 12.07 10.89
C ASP A 112 0.70 13.08 12.01
N LEU A 113 0.37 12.59 13.21
CA LEU A 113 0.33 13.40 14.41
C LEU A 113 1.27 12.80 15.45
N LYS A 114 2.10 13.66 16.06
CA LYS A 114 3.01 13.27 17.15
C LYS A 114 2.86 14.24 18.31
N TYR A 115 2.86 13.70 19.52
CA TYR A 115 2.93 14.46 20.76
C TYR A 115 4.06 13.89 21.61
N ASN A 116 4.86 14.77 22.19
CA ASN A 116 5.84 14.43 23.21
C ASN A 116 5.66 15.40 24.37
N GLY A 117 5.60 14.89 25.58
CA GLY A 117 5.44 15.69 26.77
C GLY A 117 6.19 15.11 27.96
N LEU A 118 6.87 15.98 28.70
CA LEU A 118 7.49 15.65 29.97
C LEU A 118 6.75 16.35 31.11
N TYR A 119 6.25 15.55 32.05
CA TYR A 119 5.51 15.99 33.21
C TYR A 119 6.34 15.77 34.47
N GLU A 120 6.88 16.86 35.02
CA GLU A 120 7.61 16.86 36.29
C GLU A 120 6.61 16.80 37.45
N THR A 121 6.71 15.78 38.29
CA THR A 121 5.78 15.56 39.41
C THR A 121 6.52 15.37 40.74
N ALA A 122 5.81 15.37 41.86
CA ALA A 122 6.37 15.11 43.17
C ALA A 122 6.96 13.70 43.34
N VAL A 123 6.45 12.72 42.55
CA VAL A 123 6.89 11.32 42.63
C VAL A 123 7.94 10.94 41.59
N GLY A 124 8.25 11.86 40.67
CA GLY A 124 9.20 11.66 39.57
C GLY A 124 8.67 12.23 38.26
N ASP A 125 9.38 11.98 37.19
CA ASP A 125 9.10 12.55 35.89
C ASP A 125 8.41 11.51 35.00
N PHE A 126 7.32 11.93 34.35
CA PHE A 126 6.63 11.12 33.35
C PHE A 126 6.90 11.68 31.98
N ASP A 127 7.37 10.84 31.09
CA ASP A 127 7.42 11.12 29.65
C ASP A 127 6.25 10.42 28.95
N VAL A 128 5.54 11.18 28.14
CA VAL A 128 4.39 10.68 27.37
C VAL A 128 4.65 10.95 25.90
N ASN A 129 4.68 9.88 25.13
CA ASN A 129 4.82 9.94 23.68
C ASN A 129 3.59 9.34 23.04
N PHE A 130 3.00 10.07 22.11
CA PHE A 130 1.91 9.60 21.28
C PHE A 130 2.27 9.80 19.82
N SER A 131 2.01 8.81 19.00
CA SER A 131 2.13 8.93 17.55
C SER A 131 0.96 8.22 16.87
N THR A 132 0.41 8.83 15.84
CA THR A 132 -0.63 8.22 15.01
C THR A 132 -0.42 8.57 13.55
N VAL A 133 -0.76 7.62 12.69
CA VAL A 133 -0.87 7.81 11.24
C VAL A 133 -2.32 7.53 10.88
N ILE A 134 -2.93 8.48 10.18
CA ILE A 134 -4.28 8.36 9.61
C ILE A 134 -4.10 8.40 8.10
N MET A 135 -4.48 7.29 7.44
CA MET A 135 -4.41 7.16 5.99
C MET A 135 -5.73 7.66 5.39
N ASP A 136 -5.66 8.60 4.47
CA ASP A 136 -6.80 9.10 3.71
C ASP A 136 -6.94 8.36 2.38
N GLU A 137 -5.79 8.09 1.76
CA GLU A 137 -5.71 7.49 0.45
C GLU A 137 -4.55 6.51 0.37
N TYR A 138 -4.82 5.35 -0.16
CA TYR A 138 -3.85 4.39 -0.66
C TYR A 138 -4.46 3.74 -1.89
N GLU A 139 -4.27 4.37 -3.03
CA GLU A 139 -4.91 4.00 -4.27
C GLU A 139 -3.93 3.36 -5.23
N SER A 140 -4.41 2.36 -5.93
CA SER A 140 -3.75 1.88 -7.14
C SER A 140 -4.79 1.33 -8.10
N GLU A 141 -4.43 1.22 -9.35
CA GLU A 141 -5.30 0.53 -10.30
C GLU A 141 -5.30 -0.97 -10.00
N ALA A 142 -6.49 -1.56 -9.98
CA ALA A 142 -6.67 -2.99 -9.71
C ALA A 142 -5.94 -3.87 -10.74
N PHE A 143 -5.82 -3.37 -11.97
CA PHE A 143 -5.04 -3.94 -13.07
C PHE A 143 -4.76 -2.83 -14.09
N PHE A 144 -3.86 -3.07 -15.03
CA PHE A 144 -3.43 -2.09 -16.02
C PHE A 144 -4.62 -1.42 -16.75
N ASN A 145 -4.75 -0.09 -16.62
CA ASN A 145 -5.91 0.72 -17.05
C ASN A 145 -7.25 0.25 -16.46
N GLY A 146 -7.21 -0.42 -15.33
CA GLY A 146 -8.40 -0.83 -14.58
C GLY A 146 -8.99 0.29 -13.74
N PRO A 147 -10.02 -0.01 -12.97
CA PRO A 147 -10.55 0.94 -12.00
C PRO A 147 -9.53 1.19 -10.89
N VAL A 148 -9.44 2.44 -10.47
CA VAL A 148 -8.68 2.83 -9.27
C VAL A 148 -9.43 2.32 -8.05
N VAL A 149 -8.70 1.67 -7.15
CA VAL A 149 -9.24 1.13 -5.89
C VAL A 149 -8.49 1.77 -4.74
N ASN A 150 -9.23 2.33 -3.79
CA ASN A 150 -8.67 2.77 -2.52
C ASN A 150 -8.62 1.57 -1.56
N TYR A 151 -7.43 1.24 -1.08
CA TYR A 151 -7.17 0.10 -0.20
C TYR A 151 -7.18 0.47 1.29
N VAL A 152 -7.44 1.72 1.66
CA VAL A 152 -7.55 2.14 3.06
C VAL A 152 -8.70 1.38 3.73
N GLY A 153 -8.43 0.84 4.93
CA GLY A 153 -9.36 -0.04 5.64
C GLY A 153 -9.42 -1.49 5.13
N LEU A 154 -8.65 -1.82 4.07
CA LEU A 154 -8.61 -3.17 3.51
C LEU A 154 -7.33 -3.91 3.95
N THR A 155 -7.26 -5.18 3.66
CA THR A 155 -6.37 -6.27 4.14
C THR A 155 -4.93 -5.90 4.53
N SER A 156 -4.37 -4.80 4.06
CA SER A 156 -2.97 -4.43 4.30
C SER A 156 -2.77 -3.01 4.78
N VAL A 157 -3.78 -2.15 4.68
CA VAL A 157 -3.67 -0.71 4.92
C VAL A 157 -4.75 -0.26 5.91
N PRO A 158 -4.47 -0.27 7.22
CA PRO A 158 -5.41 0.23 8.21
C PRO A 158 -5.66 1.74 8.01
N GLU A 159 -6.89 2.18 8.23
CA GLU A 159 -7.25 3.59 8.19
C GLU A 159 -6.46 4.37 9.26
N MET A 160 -6.32 3.79 10.45
CA MET A 160 -5.58 4.41 11.55
C MET A 160 -4.73 3.40 12.29
N ARG A 161 -3.56 3.84 12.72
CA ARG A 161 -2.75 3.15 13.71
C ARG A 161 -2.14 4.19 14.65
N TYR A 162 -2.08 3.85 15.94
CA TYR A 162 -1.41 4.72 16.91
C TYR A 162 -0.63 3.92 17.94
N SER A 163 0.36 4.60 18.51
CA SER A 163 1.15 4.12 19.63
C SER A 163 1.15 5.16 20.74
N VAL A 164 0.99 4.69 21.96
CA VAL A 164 1.15 5.49 23.18
C VAL A 164 2.23 4.85 24.01
N ASP A 165 3.25 5.61 24.36
CA ASP A 165 4.28 5.21 25.29
C ASP A 165 4.28 6.15 26.49
N VAL A 166 4.29 5.59 27.68
CA VAL A 166 4.37 6.32 28.94
C VAL A 166 5.53 5.77 29.76
N GLY A 167 6.54 6.60 29.95
CA GLY A 167 7.68 6.32 30.80
C GLY A 167 7.60 7.03 32.14
N HIS A 168 8.24 6.50 33.13
CA HIS A 168 8.33 7.08 34.47
C HIS A 168 9.72 6.87 35.07
N THR A 169 10.38 7.96 35.39
CA THR A 169 11.61 7.99 36.20
C THR A 169 11.25 8.34 37.62
N LEU A 170 11.51 7.43 38.57
CA LEU A 170 11.16 7.66 39.95
C LEU A 170 12.13 8.69 40.59
N ARG A 171 11.58 9.62 41.38
CA ARG A 171 12.36 10.66 42.06
C ARG A 171 13.39 10.07 43.05
N ASP A 172 12.97 9.06 43.82
CA ASP A 172 13.81 8.45 44.90
C ASP A 172 14.76 7.38 44.35
N LEU A 173 14.56 6.93 43.12
CA LEU A 173 15.37 5.92 42.45
C LEU A 173 15.58 6.36 40.97
N PRO A 174 16.37 7.40 40.71
CA PRO A 174 16.51 7.98 39.36
C PRO A 174 17.19 7.05 38.34
N GLU A 175 17.81 5.97 38.78
CA GLU A 175 18.38 4.94 37.92
C GLU A 175 17.31 3.95 37.44
N LEU A 176 16.10 3.98 38.03
CA LEU A 176 15.00 3.11 37.64
C LEU A 176 14.02 3.85 36.72
N TYR A 177 13.98 3.44 35.47
CA TYR A 177 13.01 3.87 34.47
C TYR A 177 12.04 2.72 34.19
N LEU A 178 10.76 3.01 34.24
CA LEU A 178 9.68 2.09 33.92
C LEU A 178 8.90 2.63 32.73
N SER A 179 8.55 1.80 31.76
CA SER A 179 7.71 2.23 30.65
C SER A 179 6.63 1.20 30.31
N ILE A 180 5.54 1.70 29.75
CA ILE A 180 4.46 0.91 29.16
C ILE A 180 4.15 1.49 27.80
N GLN A 181 4.06 0.61 26.81
CA GLN A 181 3.66 0.96 25.45
C GLN A 181 2.36 0.25 25.10
N TYR A 182 1.47 0.96 24.43
CA TYR A 182 0.23 0.45 23.87
C TYR A 182 0.17 0.80 22.38
N ASP A 183 0.01 -0.22 21.56
CA ASP A 183 -0.13 -0.09 20.11
C ASP A 183 -1.54 -0.50 19.69
N TYR A 184 -2.14 0.29 18.81
CA TYR A 184 -3.44 0.03 18.21
C TYR A 184 -3.33 0.06 16.69
N ILE A 185 -4.01 -0.87 16.05
CA ILE A 185 -4.21 -0.94 14.61
C ILE A 185 -5.70 -1.12 14.37
N ASP A 186 -6.27 -0.29 13.52
CA ASP A 186 -7.68 -0.34 13.17
C ASP A 186 -8.06 -1.65 12.47
N GLU A 187 -9.33 -1.98 12.50
CA GLU A 187 -9.86 -3.18 11.86
C GLU A 187 -9.64 -3.14 10.34
N LEU A 188 -9.43 -4.31 9.77
CA LEU A 188 -9.21 -4.48 8.33
C LEU A 188 -10.33 -5.33 7.74
N ALA A 189 -11.03 -4.81 6.75
CA ALA A 189 -11.98 -5.58 5.95
C ALA A 189 -11.26 -6.47 4.93
N ASN A 190 -11.86 -7.60 4.59
CA ASN A 190 -11.39 -8.44 3.48
C ASN A 190 -11.76 -7.80 2.14
N ASN A 191 -10.87 -7.85 1.16
CA ASN A 191 -11.15 -7.39 -0.22
C ASN A 191 -12.37 -8.06 -0.86
N THR A 192 -12.84 -9.18 -0.31
CA THR A 192 -14.05 -9.88 -0.77
C THR A 192 -15.34 -9.22 -0.34
N ASP A 193 -15.30 -8.30 0.62
CA ASP A 193 -16.47 -7.62 1.18
C ASP A 193 -16.69 -6.23 0.55
N ALA A 194 -15.81 -5.81 -0.36
CA ALA A 194 -15.84 -4.52 -1.05
C ALA A 194 -16.63 -4.50 -2.37
N ASN A 195 -17.50 -5.52 -2.62
CA ASN A 195 -18.38 -5.61 -3.80
C ASN A 195 -19.86 -5.59 -3.45
#